data_8d15f3844be60d797aca1202b08a6c65
#
_entry.id   8d15f3844be60d797aca1202b08a6c65
#
_cell.length_a   1.000
_cell.length_b   1.000
_cell.length_c   1.000
_cell.angle_alpha   90.00
_cell.angle_beta   90.00
_cell.angle_gamma   90.00
#
_symmetry.space_group_name_H-M   'P 1'
#
loop_
_entity.id
_entity.type
_entity.pdbx_description
1 polymer ?
#
loop_
_entity_poly.entity_id
_entity_poly.type
_entity_poly.pdbx_seq_one_letter_code
_entity_poly.pdbx_strand_id
1 'polypeptide(L)'
;MANFQLTQEQIADYGRDGYIIVRNFLTQGEIDKLYKIAVGDDSISKHAFDLNDQTGKKTRLTLWYNPGNDAYGLLTRSKRIVDSVDRLLDGSSPVCHFHSKLMQKEPRVGGAWEWHQDYGYWYKNEFLFPDEMISVMVAITEANRANGCLQVIKGTHKMGRVEHGFSGEQVGASQHYVDLALKTMPLVYVELAPGDALFFHSNLLHRSEANLSEKARWSLISCYNRQDNIGYNEPNGSHKVPVKIVPDEALMEWETSGVMDSSGFLEKDKDQALK
;
A
#
# COMPACT_ATOMS: atom_id res chain seq x y z
N MET A 1 20.24 15.60 -1.95
CA MET A 1 19.28 15.94 -0.87
C MET A 1 19.79 15.39 0.46
N ALA A 2 19.45 15.99 1.61
CA ALA A 2 19.81 15.39 2.90
C ALA A 2 19.15 14.01 3.00
N ASN A 3 19.89 13.01 3.53
CA ASN A 3 19.35 11.66 3.74
C ASN A 3 18.09 11.77 4.63
N PHE A 4 16.94 11.40 4.07
CA PHE A 4 15.70 11.33 4.84
C PHE A 4 15.81 10.24 5.92
N GLN A 5 15.38 10.55 7.14
CA GLN A 5 15.30 9.59 8.23
C GLN A 5 14.06 9.88 9.10
N LEU A 6 13.38 8.82 9.53
CA LEU A 6 12.32 8.94 10.51
C LEU A 6 12.87 9.42 11.85
N THR A 7 12.13 10.30 12.51
CA THR A 7 12.44 10.73 13.88
C THR A 7 12.10 9.63 14.89
N GLN A 8 12.68 9.71 16.10
CA GLN A 8 12.34 8.77 17.18
C GLN A 8 10.85 8.90 17.60
N GLU A 9 10.29 10.10 17.52
CA GLU A 9 8.87 10.35 17.78
C GLU A 9 7.99 9.62 16.76
N GLN A 10 8.32 9.70 15.46
CA GLN A 10 7.58 8.97 14.40
C GLN A 10 7.63 7.46 14.61
N ILE A 11 8.78 6.91 15.01
CA ILE A 11 8.93 5.48 15.30
C ILE A 11 8.06 5.08 16.51
N ALA A 12 8.10 5.90 17.58
CA ALA A 12 7.25 5.67 18.75
C ALA A 12 5.76 5.77 18.43
N ASP A 13 5.37 6.73 17.59
CA ASP A 13 4.01 6.91 17.11
C ASP A 13 3.54 5.69 16.29
N TYR A 14 4.38 5.15 15.40
CA TYR A 14 4.05 3.93 14.66
C TYR A 14 3.79 2.74 15.61
N GLY A 15 4.67 2.52 16.59
CA GLY A 15 4.49 1.44 17.59
C GLY A 15 3.26 1.63 18.48
N ARG A 16 2.87 2.88 18.75
CA ARG A 16 1.67 3.20 19.57
C ARG A 16 0.39 3.08 18.76
N ASP A 17 0.37 3.63 17.55
CA ASP A 17 -0.82 3.93 16.76
C ASP A 17 -1.05 2.96 15.60
N GLY A 18 -0.01 2.25 15.17
CA GLY A 18 0.00 1.33 14.04
C GLY A 18 0.20 2.01 12.68
N TYR A 19 0.41 3.33 12.66
CA TYR A 19 0.69 4.08 11.45
C TYR A 19 1.38 5.41 11.74
N ILE A 20 2.03 5.96 10.71
CA ILE A 20 2.54 7.35 10.70
C ILE A 20 2.30 7.97 9.33
N ILE A 21 2.11 9.29 9.32
CA ILE A 21 2.06 10.10 8.09
C ILE A 21 3.34 10.92 8.01
N VAL A 22 4.06 10.80 6.91
CA VAL A 22 5.22 11.63 6.61
C VAL A 22 4.82 12.63 5.53
N ARG A 23 4.79 13.91 5.91
CA ARG A 23 4.40 15.00 5.02
C ARG A 23 5.55 15.37 4.08
N ASN A 24 5.20 15.75 2.84
CA ASN A 24 6.18 16.16 1.81
C ASN A 24 7.30 15.11 1.62
N PHE A 25 6.92 13.83 1.63
CA PHE A 25 7.85 12.71 1.50
C PHE A 25 8.45 12.63 0.09
N LEU A 26 7.68 13.00 -0.94
CA LEU A 26 8.13 13.20 -2.30
C LEU A 26 8.05 14.67 -2.69
N THR A 27 8.93 15.07 -3.60
CA THR A 27 8.90 16.41 -4.22
C THR A 27 7.81 16.48 -5.28
N GLN A 28 7.37 17.70 -5.62
CA GLN A 28 6.38 17.89 -6.69
C GLN A 28 6.85 17.31 -8.03
N GLY A 29 8.13 17.44 -8.38
CA GLY A 29 8.68 16.88 -9.61
C GLY A 29 8.60 15.36 -9.68
N GLU A 30 8.82 14.66 -8.56
CA GLU A 30 8.65 13.21 -8.47
C GLU A 30 7.19 12.81 -8.66
N ILE A 31 6.27 13.53 -8.04
CA ILE A 31 4.82 13.29 -8.17
C ILE A 31 4.35 13.51 -9.59
N ASP A 32 4.74 14.61 -10.22
CA ASP A 32 4.37 14.92 -11.61
C ASP A 32 4.86 13.82 -12.57
N LYS A 33 6.07 13.32 -12.34
CA LYS A 33 6.64 12.22 -13.12
C LYS A 33 5.84 10.93 -12.94
N LEU A 34 5.55 10.53 -11.70
CA LEU A 34 4.76 9.33 -11.39
C LEU A 34 3.35 9.42 -11.96
N TYR A 35 2.69 10.57 -11.82
CA TYR A 35 1.35 10.79 -12.35
C TYR A 35 1.33 10.69 -13.89
N LYS A 36 2.30 11.35 -14.56
CA LYS A 36 2.42 11.30 -16.02
C LYS A 36 2.57 9.87 -16.53
N ILE A 37 3.37 9.05 -15.84
CA ILE A 37 3.55 7.64 -16.18
C ILE A 37 2.26 6.86 -15.92
N ALA A 38 1.62 7.07 -14.78
CA ALA A 38 0.36 6.38 -14.43
C ALA A 38 -0.75 6.60 -15.46
N VAL A 39 -0.80 7.78 -16.06
CA VAL A 39 -1.81 8.13 -17.10
C VAL A 39 -1.41 7.60 -18.47
N GLY A 40 -0.11 7.55 -18.79
CA GLY A 40 0.40 7.30 -20.13
C GLY A 40 0.96 5.90 -20.39
N ASP A 41 1.11 5.06 -19.37
CA ASP A 41 1.74 3.74 -19.52
C ASP A 41 0.69 2.65 -19.86
N ASP A 42 0.80 2.08 -21.05
CA ASP A 42 -0.07 1.01 -21.52
C ASP A 42 0.03 -0.26 -20.69
N SER A 43 1.17 -0.54 -20.04
CA SER A 43 1.33 -1.73 -19.20
C SER A 43 0.46 -1.65 -17.94
N ILE A 44 0.36 -0.45 -17.34
CA ILE A 44 -0.51 -0.21 -16.19
C ILE A 44 -1.96 -0.45 -16.57
N SER A 45 -2.42 0.16 -17.65
CA SER A 45 -3.81 0.03 -18.10
C SER A 45 -4.16 -1.38 -18.57
N LYS A 46 -3.22 -2.07 -19.23
CA LYS A 46 -3.39 -3.44 -19.73
C LYS A 46 -3.53 -4.47 -18.61
N HIS A 47 -2.83 -4.28 -17.51
CA HIS A 47 -2.87 -5.20 -16.35
C HIS A 47 -3.79 -4.71 -15.23
N ALA A 48 -4.51 -3.59 -15.45
CA ALA A 48 -5.49 -3.11 -14.50
C ALA A 48 -6.74 -4.01 -14.48
N PHE A 49 -7.27 -4.22 -13.29
CA PHE A 49 -8.55 -4.90 -13.11
C PHE A 49 -9.41 -4.17 -12.10
N ASP A 50 -10.72 -4.42 -12.19
CA ASP A 50 -11.71 -3.80 -11.31
C ASP A 50 -12.18 -4.81 -10.26
N LEU A 51 -12.30 -4.34 -9.01
CA LEU A 51 -12.97 -5.05 -7.93
C LEU A 51 -14.21 -4.28 -7.49
N ASN A 52 -15.34 -4.97 -7.45
CA ASN A 52 -16.59 -4.38 -7.00
C ASN A 52 -16.64 -4.30 -5.47
N ASP A 53 -17.12 -3.18 -4.96
CA ASP A 53 -17.55 -3.06 -3.57
C ASP A 53 -18.96 -3.68 -3.37
N GLN A 54 -19.47 -3.64 -2.15
CA GLN A 54 -20.81 -4.15 -1.82
C GLN A 54 -21.95 -3.44 -2.58
N THR A 55 -21.71 -2.24 -3.09
CA THR A 55 -22.70 -1.45 -3.87
C THR A 55 -22.59 -1.65 -5.37
N GLY A 56 -21.60 -2.43 -5.84
CA GLY A 56 -21.29 -2.65 -7.25
C GLY A 56 -20.45 -1.55 -7.90
N LYS A 57 -19.95 -0.58 -7.14
CA LYS A 57 -18.99 0.41 -7.63
C LYS A 57 -17.60 -0.22 -7.72
N LYS A 58 -16.82 0.24 -8.70
CA LYS A 58 -15.54 -0.37 -9.07
C LYS A 58 -14.36 0.40 -8.53
N THR A 59 -13.44 -0.29 -7.88
CA THR A 59 -12.09 0.24 -7.63
C THR A 59 -11.13 -0.44 -8.60
N ARG A 60 -10.42 0.38 -9.38
CA ARG A 60 -9.43 -0.10 -10.34
C ARG A 60 -8.07 -0.18 -9.67
N LEU A 61 -7.35 -1.27 -9.92
CA LEU A 61 -5.97 -1.42 -9.48
C LEU A 61 -5.14 -2.22 -10.47
N THR A 62 -3.84 -1.92 -10.46
CA THR A 62 -2.80 -2.74 -11.10
C THR A 62 -1.87 -3.20 -9.99
N LEU A 63 -1.63 -4.51 -9.86
CA LEU A 63 -0.77 -5.10 -8.84
C LEU A 63 0.34 -5.91 -9.49
N TRP A 64 1.57 -5.79 -8.96
CA TRP A 64 2.74 -6.55 -9.41
C TRP A 64 3.64 -6.96 -8.25
N TYR A 65 4.37 -8.07 -8.44
CA TYR A 65 5.20 -8.68 -7.40
C TYR A 65 6.69 -8.34 -7.50
N ASN A 66 7.19 -7.98 -8.69
CA ASN A 66 8.61 -7.73 -8.90
C ASN A 66 8.84 -6.26 -9.29
N PRO A 67 9.50 -5.46 -8.41
CA PRO A 67 9.83 -4.08 -8.73
C PRO A 67 10.97 -4.04 -9.75
N GLY A 68 10.75 -3.38 -10.88
CA GLY A 68 11.72 -3.20 -11.95
C GLY A 68 12.64 -2.00 -11.76
N ASN A 69 13.26 -1.57 -12.87
CA ASN A 69 14.03 -0.33 -12.93
C ASN A 69 13.24 0.84 -13.53
N ASP A 70 11.93 0.69 -13.66
CA ASP A 70 11.02 1.78 -13.98
C ASP A 70 10.79 2.72 -12.78
N ALA A 71 10.11 3.83 -13.00
CA ALA A 71 9.88 4.85 -11.98
C ALA A 71 9.24 4.31 -10.70
N TYR A 72 8.25 3.40 -10.81
CA TYR A 72 7.59 2.81 -9.65
C TYR A 72 8.49 1.83 -8.91
N GLY A 73 9.24 1.00 -9.63
CA GLY A 73 10.22 0.09 -9.07
C GLY A 73 11.39 0.83 -8.40
N LEU A 74 11.87 1.93 -8.99
CA LEU A 74 12.90 2.78 -8.40
C LEU A 74 12.41 3.45 -7.12
N LEU A 75 11.18 4.01 -7.11
CA LEU A 75 10.60 4.56 -5.89
C LEU A 75 10.45 3.49 -4.80
N THR A 76 9.87 2.33 -5.14
CA THR A 76 9.68 1.20 -4.20
C THR A 76 10.99 0.77 -3.55
N ARG A 77 12.11 0.85 -4.28
CA ARG A 77 13.45 0.46 -3.80
C ARG A 77 14.30 1.65 -3.32
N SER A 78 13.76 2.87 -3.30
CA SER A 78 14.50 4.06 -2.87
C SER A 78 14.98 3.94 -1.42
N LYS A 79 16.16 4.49 -1.16
CA LYS A 79 16.81 4.46 0.14
C LYS A 79 15.89 4.98 1.26
N ARG A 80 15.21 6.10 1.04
CA ARG A 80 14.29 6.71 2.03
C ARG A 80 13.13 5.79 2.41
N ILE A 81 12.58 5.01 1.46
CA ILE A 81 11.51 4.06 1.77
C ILE A 81 12.07 2.85 2.51
N VAL A 82 13.11 2.22 1.95
CA VAL A 82 13.63 0.96 2.52
C VAL A 82 14.23 1.18 3.91
N ASP A 83 14.99 2.25 4.13
CA ASP A 83 15.53 2.59 5.45
C ASP A 83 14.41 2.90 6.46
N SER A 84 13.32 3.52 6.02
CA SER A 84 12.16 3.78 6.89
C SER A 84 11.45 2.49 7.27
N VAL A 85 11.22 1.61 6.30
CA VAL A 85 10.65 0.27 6.54
C VAL A 85 11.51 -0.54 7.48
N ASP A 86 12.83 -0.57 7.24
CA ASP A 86 13.80 -1.28 8.08
C ASP A 86 13.71 -0.84 9.55
N ARG A 87 13.62 0.46 9.79
CA ARG A 87 13.49 1.02 11.13
C ARG A 87 12.14 0.76 11.80
N LEU A 88 11.04 0.69 11.04
CA LEU A 88 9.70 0.47 11.58
C LEU A 88 9.42 -1.00 11.87
N LEU A 89 10.02 -1.92 11.12
CA LEU A 89 9.90 -3.35 11.34
C LEU A 89 10.83 -3.90 12.44
N ASP A 90 11.80 -3.08 12.90
CA ASP A 90 12.72 -3.38 14.03
C ASP A 90 13.29 -4.81 14.01
N GLY A 91 13.62 -5.34 12.83
CA GLY A 91 14.14 -6.70 12.68
C GLY A 91 15.59 -6.74 12.24
N SER A 92 16.21 -7.91 12.30
CA SER A 92 17.61 -8.13 11.95
C SER A 92 17.83 -8.70 10.54
N SER A 93 16.80 -9.31 9.95
CA SER A 93 16.90 -9.84 8.59
C SER A 93 16.63 -8.76 7.55
N PRO A 94 17.17 -8.88 6.33
CA PRO A 94 16.97 -7.88 5.29
C PRO A 94 15.51 -7.63 4.93
N VAL A 95 15.20 -6.40 4.53
CA VAL A 95 13.89 -6.03 3.98
C VAL A 95 13.73 -6.62 2.59
N CYS A 96 12.59 -7.27 2.36
CA CYS A 96 12.15 -7.76 1.06
C CYS A 96 10.89 -7.03 0.61
N HIS A 97 10.74 -6.85 -0.69
CA HIS A 97 9.50 -6.34 -1.28
C HIS A 97 8.52 -7.50 -1.47
N PHE A 98 7.27 -7.30 -1.08
CA PHE A 98 6.23 -8.31 -1.29
C PHE A 98 5.45 -8.05 -2.58
N HIS A 99 4.75 -6.94 -2.66
CA HIS A 99 4.08 -6.49 -3.89
C HIS A 99 3.90 -4.97 -3.89
N SER A 100 3.63 -4.43 -5.08
CA SER A 100 3.16 -3.05 -5.22
C SER A 100 1.84 -3.01 -5.97
N LYS A 101 1.02 -2.01 -5.67
CA LYS A 101 -0.26 -1.77 -6.36
C LYS A 101 -0.47 -0.28 -6.60
N LEU A 102 -0.89 0.05 -7.81
CA LEU A 102 -1.42 1.37 -8.14
C LEU A 102 -2.94 1.33 -7.99
N MET A 103 -3.46 2.09 -7.04
CA MET A 103 -4.89 2.19 -6.77
C MET A 103 -5.45 3.44 -7.44
N GLN A 104 -6.52 3.27 -8.23
CA GLN A 104 -7.14 4.33 -9.02
C GLN A 104 -8.63 4.42 -8.66
N LYS A 105 -8.99 5.45 -7.89
CA LYS A 105 -10.39 5.80 -7.62
C LYS A 105 -10.79 6.97 -8.50
N GLU A 106 -11.45 6.65 -9.61
CA GLU A 106 -11.92 7.66 -10.55
C GLU A 106 -13.07 8.49 -9.96
N PRO A 107 -13.25 9.74 -10.44
CA PRO A 107 -14.32 10.62 -9.98
C PRO A 107 -15.68 9.94 -10.08
N ARG A 108 -16.48 9.99 -9.02
CA ARG A 108 -17.85 9.47 -8.90
C ARG A 108 -18.05 7.98 -9.14
N VAL A 109 -17.05 7.29 -9.73
CA VAL A 109 -17.11 5.87 -10.09
C VAL A 109 -16.36 5.00 -9.10
N GLY A 110 -15.24 5.50 -8.55
CA GLY A 110 -14.36 4.75 -7.66
C GLY A 110 -15.09 4.20 -6.43
N GLY A 111 -15.15 2.88 -6.29
CA GLY A 111 -15.84 2.17 -5.22
C GLY A 111 -15.12 2.24 -3.87
N ALA A 112 -15.80 1.76 -2.84
CA ALA A 112 -15.22 1.58 -1.51
C ALA A 112 -14.20 0.42 -1.49
N TRP A 113 -13.34 0.44 -0.48
CA TRP A 113 -12.57 -0.73 -0.07
C TRP A 113 -12.98 -1.06 1.36
N GLU A 114 -13.47 -2.26 1.57
CA GLU A 114 -14.10 -2.66 2.83
C GLU A 114 -13.10 -2.72 3.99
N TRP A 115 -13.59 -2.68 5.24
CA TRP A 115 -12.75 -2.85 6.42
C TRP A 115 -11.95 -4.12 6.35
N HIS A 116 -10.64 -4.03 6.48
CA HIS A 116 -9.73 -5.18 6.46
C HIS A 116 -8.43 -4.86 7.19
N GLN A 117 -7.66 -5.90 7.42
CA GLN A 117 -6.24 -5.86 7.71
C GLN A 117 -5.54 -6.41 6.47
N ASP A 118 -4.43 -5.80 6.03
CA ASP A 118 -3.65 -6.34 4.91
C ASP A 118 -3.23 -7.78 5.21
N TYR A 119 -2.84 -8.08 6.45
CA TYR A 119 -2.53 -9.44 6.89
C TYR A 119 -3.72 -10.41 6.80
N GLY A 120 -4.95 -9.92 6.79
CA GLY A 120 -6.14 -10.72 6.53
C GLY A 120 -6.17 -11.36 5.15
N TYR A 121 -5.56 -10.71 4.15
CA TYR A 121 -5.28 -11.27 2.83
C TYR A 121 -4.00 -12.12 2.84
N TRP A 122 -2.91 -11.58 3.41
CA TRP A 122 -1.58 -12.19 3.33
C TRP A 122 -1.44 -13.45 4.15
N TYR A 123 -2.25 -13.61 5.18
CA TYR A 123 -2.35 -14.83 5.97
C TYR A 123 -2.57 -16.09 5.11
N LYS A 124 -3.29 -15.98 3.98
CA LYS A 124 -3.51 -17.09 3.04
C LYS A 124 -2.24 -17.53 2.31
N ASN A 125 -1.24 -16.68 2.24
CA ASN A 125 0.08 -17.02 1.70
C ASN A 125 1.01 -17.63 2.76
N GLU A 126 0.44 -17.92 3.94
CA GLU A 126 1.14 -18.56 5.06
C GLU A 126 2.37 -17.77 5.56
N PHE A 127 2.29 -16.43 5.57
CA PHE A 127 3.20 -15.61 6.34
C PHE A 127 2.92 -15.80 7.84
N LEU A 128 3.99 -15.94 8.64
CA LEU A 128 3.85 -16.27 10.06
C LEU A 128 3.80 -15.04 10.96
N PHE A 129 4.51 -13.97 10.60
CA PHE A 129 4.78 -12.83 11.47
C PHE A 129 4.19 -11.52 10.90
N PRO A 130 2.96 -11.15 11.30
CA PRO A 130 2.34 -9.90 10.83
C PRO A 130 3.13 -8.64 11.23
N ASP A 131 3.84 -8.69 12.37
CA ASP A 131 4.64 -7.56 12.87
C ASP A 131 5.89 -7.30 12.02
N GLU A 132 6.27 -8.25 11.17
CA GLU A 132 7.34 -8.12 10.19
C GLU A 132 6.86 -7.69 8.80
N MET A 133 5.61 -7.21 8.70
CA MET A 133 5.01 -6.77 7.44
C MET A 133 4.44 -5.36 7.57
N ILE A 134 4.67 -4.55 6.53
CA ILE A 134 4.26 -3.14 6.49
C ILE A 134 3.81 -2.73 5.09
N SER A 135 2.86 -1.82 5.03
CA SER A 135 2.45 -1.13 3.81
C SER A 135 2.88 0.33 3.81
N VAL A 136 3.39 0.79 2.68
CA VAL A 136 3.76 2.18 2.43
C VAL A 136 2.89 2.72 1.30
N MET A 137 1.99 3.65 1.61
CA MET A 137 1.11 4.30 0.64
C MET A 137 1.60 5.72 0.36
N VAL A 138 1.91 6.01 -0.91
CA VAL A 138 2.25 7.36 -1.38
C VAL A 138 1.06 7.94 -2.15
N ALA A 139 0.62 9.14 -1.75
CA ALA A 139 -0.43 9.86 -2.46
C ALA A 139 0.12 10.47 -3.75
N ILE A 140 -0.36 10.00 -4.90
CA ILE A 140 -0.04 10.58 -6.22
C ILE A 140 -0.93 11.78 -6.49
N THR A 141 -2.19 11.70 -6.09
CA THR A 141 -3.13 12.82 -6.09
C THR A 141 -3.62 13.09 -4.67
N GLU A 142 -4.23 14.24 -4.44
CA GLU A 142 -4.84 14.57 -3.15
C GLU A 142 -5.81 13.47 -2.69
N ALA A 143 -5.71 13.09 -1.42
CA ALA A 143 -6.65 12.20 -0.75
C ALA A 143 -7.34 12.95 0.39
N ASN A 144 -8.67 13.08 0.33
CA ASN A 144 -9.49 13.72 1.33
C ASN A 144 -10.80 12.95 1.54
N ARG A 145 -11.63 13.38 2.49
CA ARG A 145 -12.90 12.70 2.79
C ARG A 145 -13.83 12.60 1.59
N ALA A 146 -13.90 13.65 0.77
CA ALA A 146 -14.84 13.71 -0.36
C ALA A 146 -14.47 12.71 -1.47
N ASN A 147 -13.17 12.42 -1.67
CA ASN A 147 -12.70 11.47 -2.68
C ASN A 147 -12.35 10.09 -2.11
N GLY A 148 -12.79 9.81 -0.88
CA GLY A 148 -12.65 8.50 -0.27
C GLY A 148 -11.22 8.20 0.20
N CYS A 149 -10.61 9.11 0.98
CA CYS A 149 -9.33 8.86 1.64
C CYS A 149 -9.38 7.62 2.53
N LEU A 150 -8.20 7.08 2.84
CA LEU A 150 -8.10 5.96 3.77
C LEU A 150 -8.65 6.37 5.15
N GLN A 151 -9.32 5.43 5.80
CA GLN A 151 -9.73 5.51 7.20
C GLN A 151 -9.01 4.41 7.96
N VAL A 152 -8.49 4.71 9.14
CA VAL A 152 -7.84 3.75 10.03
C VAL A 152 -8.49 3.80 11.40
N ILE A 153 -8.57 2.66 12.08
CA ILE A 153 -8.92 2.62 13.49
C ILE A 153 -7.59 2.53 14.25
N LYS A 154 -7.22 3.66 14.88
CA LYS A 154 -5.93 3.86 15.54
C LYS A 154 -5.67 2.83 16.62
N GLY A 155 -4.50 2.17 16.58
CA GLY A 155 -4.07 1.21 17.60
C GLY A 155 -4.56 -0.23 17.40
N THR A 156 -5.40 -0.49 16.38
CA THR A 156 -5.98 -1.83 16.16
C THR A 156 -4.98 -2.89 15.68
N HIS A 157 -3.79 -2.51 15.26
CA HIS A 157 -2.72 -3.47 14.96
C HIS A 157 -2.40 -4.38 16.18
N LYS A 158 -2.61 -3.87 17.41
CA LYS A 158 -2.42 -4.62 18.67
C LYS A 158 -3.51 -5.65 18.96
N MET A 159 -4.60 -5.66 18.20
CA MET A 159 -5.65 -6.68 18.34
C MET A 159 -5.24 -8.04 17.76
N GLY A 160 -4.11 -8.09 17.04
CA GLY A 160 -3.77 -9.23 16.22
C GLY A 160 -4.67 -9.36 14.98
N ARG A 161 -4.58 -10.46 14.27
CA ARG A 161 -5.44 -10.74 13.13
C ARG A 161 -6.86 -11.07 13.59
N VAL A 162 -7.83 -10.31 13.10
CA VAL A 162 -9.26 -10.66 13.27
C VAL A 162 -9.71 -11.56 12.11
N GLU A 163 -10.86 -12.22 12.29
CA GLU A 163 -11.45 -13.05 11.25
C GLU A 163 -11.81 -12.23 10.01
N HIS A 164 -11.51 -12.78 8.82
CA HIS A 164 -11.82 -12.20 7.52
C HIS A 164 -12.69 -13.16 6.72
N GLY A 165 -13.65 -12.60 5.99
CA GLY A 165 -14.53 -13.31 5.08
C GLY A 165 -14.82 -12.50 3.83
N PHE A 166 -15.60 -13.06 2.92
CA PHE A 166 -15.99 -12.35 1.69
C PHE A 166 -16.98 -11.22 2.01
N SER A 167 -16.75 -10.07 1.40
CA SER A 167 -17.60 -8.88 1.43
C SER A 167 -17.73 -8.34 0.00
N GLY A 168 -18.76 -8.79 -0.71
CA GLY A 168 -18.82 -8.63 -2.16
C GLY A 168 -17.71 -9.44 -2.87
N GLU A 169 -16.96 -8.81 -3.75
CA GLU A 169 -15.76 -9.40 -4.38
C GLU A 169 -14.48 -9.19 -3.54
N GLN A 170 -14.58 -8.49 -2.42
CA GLN A 170 -13.44 -8.17 -1.56
C GLN A 170 -13.41 -9.10 -0.34
N VAL A 171 -12.26 -9.24 0.27
CA VAL A 171 -12.11 -9.87 1.60
C VAL A 171 -12.17 -8.78 2.65
N GLY A 172 -13.08 -8.92 3.61
CA GLY A 172 -13.31 -7.96 4.68
C GLY A 172 -13.14 -8.55 6.06
N ALA A 173 -12.76 -7.72 7.03
CA ALA A 173 -12.74 -8.08 8.44
C ALA A 173 -14.16 -8.28 8.99
N SER A 174 -14.31 -9.20 9.92
CA SER A 174 -15.58 -9.41 10.62
C SER A 174 -16.12 -8.08 11.17
N GLN A 175 -17.32 -7.69 10.74
CA GLN A 175 -17.99 -6.45 11.16
C GLN A 175 -18.15 -6.37 12.67
N HIS A 176 -18.34 -7.52 13.33
CA HIS A 176 -18.42 -7.59 14.79
C HIS A 176 -17.18 -7.00 15.48
N TYR A 177 -15.97 -7.38 15.03
CA TYR A 177 -14.73 -6.85 15.62
C TYR A 177 -14.46 -5.40 15.22
N VAL A 178 -14.85 -5.01 14.01
CA VAL A 178 -14.80 -3.61 13.59
C VAL A 178 -15.67 -2.73 14.48
N ASP A 179 -16.91 -3.16 14.75
CA ASP A 179 -17.84 -2.42 15.60
C ASP A 179 -17.36 -2.32 17.05
N LEU A 180 -16.73 -3.37 17.57
CA LEU A 180 -16.12 -3.35 18.90
C LEU A 180 -14.94 -2.35 18.95
N ALA A 181 -14.08 -2.37 17.92
CA ALA A 181 -12.94 -1.44 17.84
C ALA A 181 -13.42 0.01 17.78
N LEU A 182 -14.43 0.31 16.97
CA LEU A 182 -14.99 1.67 16.82
C LEU A 182 -15.65 2.21 18.11
N LYS A 183 -16.04 1.35 19.06
CA LYS A 183 -16.58 1.79 20.36
C LYS A 183 -15.50 2.34 21.30
N THR A 184 -14.24 1.92 21.13
CA THR A 184 -13.18 2.16 22.11
C THR A 184 -11.95 2.84 21.52
N MET A 185 -11.75 2.72 20.22
CA MET A 185 -10.55 3.23 19.51
C MET A 185 -10.92 4.32 18.52
N PRO A 186 -10.08 5.36 18.37
CA PRO A 186 -10.37 6.48 17.49
C PRO A 186 -10.37 6.09 16.00
N LEU A 187 -11.41 6.53 15.28
CA LEU A 187 -11.43 6.56 13.82
C LEU A 187 -10.68 7.78 13.30
N VAL A 188 -9.74 7.58 12.40
CA VAL A 188 -8.95 8.65 11.79
C VAL A 188 -9.09 8.62 10.28
N TYR A 189 -9.40 9.78 9.69
CA TYR A 189 -9.37 9.99 8.24
C TYR A 189 -7.95 10.40 7.83
N VAL A 190 -7.33 9.59 6.98
CA VAL A 190 -5.96 9.82 6.52
C VAL A 190 -6.00 10.72 5.29
N GLU A 191 -6.08 12.02 5.53
CA GLU A 191 -6.03 13.01 4.45
C GLU A 191 -4.57 13.32 4.10
N LEU A 192 -4.24 13.19 2.81
CA LEU A 192 -2.89 13.33 2.27
C LEU A 192 -2.86 14.33 1.12
N ALA A 193 -1.88 15.23 1.15
CA ALA A 193 -1.49 15.99 -0.03
C ALA A 193 -0.71 15.10 -1.00
N PRO A 194 -0.65 15.43 -2.31
CA PRO A 194 0.25 14.75 -3.23
C PRO A 194 1.68 14.77 -2.70
N GLY A 195 2.35 13.61 -2.70
CA GLY A 195 3.69 13.46 -2.17
C GLY A 195 3.79 13.12 -0.69
N ASP A 196 2.70 13.14 0.06
CA ASP A 196 2.69 12.58 1.42
C ASP A 196 2.75 11.06 1.38
N ALA A 197 3.37 10.45 2.41
CA ALA A 197 3.42 9.01 2.58
C ALA A 197 2.79 8.57 3.90
N LEU A 198 2.04 7.48 3.85
CA LEU A 198 1.51 6.76 5.00
C LEU A 198 2.25 5.44 5.14
N PHE A 199 2.84 5.19 6.30
CA PHE A 199 3.39 3.89 6.70
C PHE A 199 2.43 3.25 7.68
N PHE A 200 1.97 2.03 7.44
CA PHE A 200 1.00 1.39 8.31
C PHE A 200 1.21 -0.12 8.45
N HIS A 201 0.94 -0.59 9.63
CA HIS A 201 1.12 -1.97 10.06
C HIS A 201 0.15 -2.92 9.37
N SER A 202 0.59 -4.13 9.03
CA SER A 202 -0.20 -5.14 8.33
C SER A 202 -1.52 -5.52 9.04
N ASN A 203 -1.57 -5.45 10.36
CA ASN A 203 -2.77 -5.71 11.17
C ASN A 203 -3.61 -4.46 11.49
N LEU A 204 -3.25 -3.28 10.99
CA LEU A 204 -4.08 -2.09 11.21
C LEU A 204 -5.41 -2.23 10.47
N LEU A 205 -6.54 -2.13 11.18
CA LEU A 205 -7.85 -2.08 10.56
C LEU A 205 -8.01 -0.78 9.78
N HIS A 206 -8.27 -0.93 8.49
CA HIS A 206 -8.43 0.22 7.59
C HIS A 206 -9.44 -0.06 6.48
N ARG A 207 -9.97 1.02 5.93
CA ARG A 207 -10.88 1.00 4.78
C ARG A 207 -10.75 2.27 3.95
N SER A 208 -11.45 2.36 2.84
CA SER A 208 -11.66 3.62 2.15
C SER A 208 -13.05 3.68 1.54
N GLU A 209 -13.74 4.82 1.67
CA GLU A 209 -15.05 5.02 1.07
C GLU A 209 -14.98 5.24 -0.43
N ALA A 210 -16.14 5.22 -1.08
CA ALA A 210 -16.25 5.53 -2.50
C ALA A 210 -15.84 6.98 -2.79
N ASN A 211 -15.31 7.22 -3.98
CA ASN A 211 -15.03 8.58 -4.45
C ASN A 211 -16.32 9.22 -4.95
N LEU A 212 -16.83 10.17 -4.18
CA LEU A 212 -18.03 10.92 -4.53
C LEU A 212 -17.72 12.32 -5.12
N SER A 213 -16.43 12.64 -5.26
CA SER A 213 -15.95 13.94 -5.74
C SER A 213 -15.71 13.95 -7.25
N GLU A 214 -15.41 15.15 -7.78
CA GLU A 214 -15.01 15.36 -9.17
C GLU A 214 -13.51 15.13 -9.41
N LYS A 215 -12.73 14.79 -8.37
CA LYS A 215 -11.28 14.60 -8.46
C LYS A 215 -10.90 13.14 -8.27
N ALA A 216 -10.02 12.63 -9.11
CA ALA A 216 -9.46 11.30 -8.95
C ALA A 216 -8.62 11.19 -7.66
N ARG A 217 -8.56 9.99 -7.07
CA ARG A 217 -7.67 9.65 -5.97
C ARG A 217 -6.78 8.47 -6.34
N TRP A 218 -5.55 8.74 -6.66
CA TRP A 218 -4.55 7.75 -7.05
C TRP A 218 -3.46 7.62 -6.01
N SER A 219 -3.08 6.41 -5.69
CA SER A 219 -2.00 6.12 -4.74
C SER A 219 -1.19 4.90 -5.16
N LEU A 220 0.13 4.97 -4.97
CA LEU A 220 1.00 3.80 -5.02
C LEU A 220 1.08 3.20 -3.61
N ILE A 221 0.86 1.90 -3.49
CA ILE A 221 1.06 1.16 -2.24
C ILE A 221 2.10 0.08 -2.49
N SER A 222 3.18 0.12 -1.73
CA SER A 222 4.23 -0.91 -1.74
C SER A 222 4.28 -1.61 -0.40
N CYS A 223 4.28 -2.93 -0.42
CA CYS A 223 4.23 -3.78 0.77
C CYS A 223 5.56 -4.51 0.94
N TYR A 224 6.00 -4.62 2.18
CA TYR A 224 7.30 -5.17 2.53
C TYR A 224 7.18 -6.18 3.66
N ASN A 225 8.18 -7.06 3.75
CA ASN A 225 8.36 -8.02 4.81
C ASN A 225 9.86 -8.20 5.12
N ARG A 226 10.17 -8.91 6.19
CA ARG A 226 11.52 -9.40 6.47
C ARG A 226 11.81 -10.67 5.69
N GLN A 227 13.09 -10.93 5.36
CA GLN A 227 13.50 -12.09 4.57
C GLN A 227 13.19 -13.43 5.23
N ASP A 228 13.24 -13.51 6.54
CA ASP A 228 12.92 -14.70 7.33
C ASP A 228 11.40 -14.90 7.53
N ASN A 229 10.58 -13.89 7.30
CA ASN A 229 9.13 -14.00 7.25
C ASN A 229 8.65 -14.24 5.82
N ILE A 230 8.84 -15.43 5.31
CA ILE A 230 8.44 -15.78 3.93
C ILE A 230 7.02 -16.29 3.85
N GLY A 231 6.35 -16.00 2.73
CA GLY A 231 5.08 -16.63 2.38
C GLY A 231 5.32 -18.01 1.76
N TYR A 232 4.88 -19.05 2.43
CA TYR A 232 5.13 -20.44 1.99
C TYR A 232 4.20 -20.85 0.85
N ASN A 233 3.06 -20.20 0.72
CA ASN A 233 2.05 -20.50 -0.31
C ASN A 233 2.03 -19.46 -1.46
N GLU A 234 3.07 -18.63 -1.56
CA GLU A 234 3.23 -17.65 -2.64
C GLU A 234 4.03 -18.26 -3.78
N PRO A 235 3.44 -18.48 -4.96
CA PRO A 235 4.14 -19.11 -6.08
C PRO A 235 5.21 -18.23 -6.71
N ASN A 236 5.02 -16.90 -6.69
CA ASN A 236 5.90 -15.93 -7.32
C ASN A 236 6.08 -14.72 -6.42
N GLY A 237 7.17 -13.98 -6.63
CA GLY A 237 7.36 -12.71 -5.97
C GLY A 237 8.75 -12.52 -5.40
N SER A 238 9.02 -11.27 -5.06
CA SER A 238 10.30 -10.81 -4.53
C SER A 238 10.40 -10.90 -3.01
N HIS A 239 9.37 -11.42 -2.33
CA HIS A 239 9.29 -11.47 -0.87
C HIS A 239 10.40 -12.29 -0.19
N LYS A 240 11.15 -13.10 -0.94
CA LYS A 240 12.30 -13.89 -0.47
C LYS A 240 13.65 -13.25 -0.81
N VAL A 241 13.64 -12.18 -1.61
CA VAL A 241 14.86 -11.55 -2.13
C VAL A 241 15.03 -10.19 -1.48
N PRO A 242 16.16 -9.92 -0.80
CA PRO A 242 16.44 -8.60 -0.25
C PRO A 242 16.32 -7.50 -1.29
N VAL A 243 15.69 -6.40 -0.90
CA VAL A 243 15.54 -5.24 -1.78
C VAL A 243 16.91 -4.69 -2.17
N LYS A 244 17.17 -4.60 -3.47
CA LYS A 244 18.33 -3.87 -3.98
C LYS A 244 18.06 -2.38 -3.90
N ILE A 245 18.54 -1.75 -2.84
CA ILE A 245 18.35 -0.32 -2.58
C ILE A 245 18.98 0.52 -3.69
N VAL A 246 18.28 1.57 -4.10
CA VAL A 246 18.74 2.58 -5.05
C VAL A 246 18.77 3.97 -4.38
N PRO A 247 19.62 4.90 -4.85
CA PRO A 247 19.58 6.29 -4.38
C PRO A 247 18.20 6.92 -4.60
N ASP A 248 17.84 7.89 -3.76
CA ASP A 248 16.55 8.58 -3.86
C ASP A 248 16.41 9.38 -5.16
N GLU A 249 17.53 9.81 -5.73
CA GLU A 249 17.63 10.54 -6.99
C GLU A 249 17.30 9.67 -8.21
N ALA A 250 17.44 8.34 -8.11
CA ALA A 250 17.26 7.41 -9.23
C ALA A 250 15.89 7.56 -9.92
N LEU A 251 14.83 7.87 -9.17
CA LEU A 251 13.51 8.14 -9.73
C LEU A 251 13.53 9.31 -10.72
N MET A 252 14.22 10.42 -10.37
CA MET A 252 14.27 11.61 -11.22
C MET A 252 15.26 11.45 -12.36
N GLU A 253 16.33 10.71 -12.17
CA GLU A 253 17.35 10.42 -13.19
C GLU A 253 16.87 9.43 -14.25
N TRP A 254 15.86 8.60 -13.92
CA TRP A 254 15.30 7.65 -14.86
C TRP A 254 14.65 8.34 -16.06
N GLU A 255 15.18 8.08 -17.25
CA GLU A 255 14.64 8.58 -18.50
C GLU A 255 13.55 7.64 -19.02
N THR A 256 12.37 8.19 -19.29
CA THR A 256 11.22 7.43 -19.77
C THR A 256 11.47 6.96 -21.20
N SER A 257 11.91 5.72 -21.37
CA SER A 257 11.85 5.03 -22.68
C SER A 257 10.47 4.39 -22.93
N GLY A 258 9.49 4.65 -22.09
CA GLY A 258 8.07 4.41 -22.37
C GLY A 258 7.44 3.16 -21.78
N VAL A 259 8.15 2.21 -21.22
CA VAL A 259 7.52 0.97 -20.71
C VAL A 259 7.99 0.63 -19.31
N MET A 260 7.03 0.37 -18.43
CA MET A 260 7.24 -0.21 -17.11
C MET A 260 7.92 -1.59 -17.26
N ASP A 261 9.03 -1.83 -16.55
CA ASP A 261 9.72 -3.12 -16.51
C ASP A 261 9.49 -3.92 -15.21
N SER A 262 8.69 -3.39 -14.29
CA SER A 262 8.12 -4.16 -13.19
C SER A 262 7.28 -5.32 -13.75
N SER A 263 7.27 -6.43 -13.07
CA SER A 263 6.72 -7.67 -13.61
C SER A 263 6.03 -8.53 -12.55
N GLY A 264 5.48 -9.65 -12.98
CA GLY A 264 4.71 -10.50 -12.09
C GLY A 264 3.35 -9.88 -11.78
N PHE A 265 2.68 -9.36 -12.83
CA PHE A 265 1.35 -8.77 -12.64
C PHE A 265 0.35 -9.79 -12.16
N LEU A 266 -0.48 -9.38 -11.20
CA LEU A 266 -1.57 -10.19 -10.69
C LEU A 266 -2.63 -10.41 -11.78
N GLU A 267 -3.04 -11.64 -11.94
CA GLU A 267 -4.18 -12.03 -12.79
C GLU A 267 -5.36 -12.41 -11.89
N LYS A 268 -6.45 -11.64 -11.93
CA LYS A 268 -7.62 -11.77 -11.04
C LYS A 268 -8.14 -13.21 -10.93
N ASP A 269 -8.15 -13.95 -12.03
CA ASP A 269 -8.70 -15.30 -12.09
C ASP A 269 -7.76 -16.40 -11.55
N LYS A 270 -6.47 -16.10 -11.40
CA LYS A 270 -5.44 -17.05 -10.98
C LYS A 270 -4.97 -16.86 -9.54
N ASP A 271 -5.13 -15.65 -8.98
CA ASP A 271 -4.60 -15.35 -7.66
C ASP A 271 -5.49 -15.89 -6.54
N GLN A 272 -4.89 -16.70 -5.66
CA GLN A 272 -5.59 -17.28 -4.51
C GLN A 272 -5.85 -16.26 -3.40
N ALA A 273 -5.09 -15.18 -3.31
CA ALA A 273 -5.27 -14.14 -2.29
C ALA A 273 -6.59 -13.37 -2.47
N LEU A 274 -7.17 -13.40 -3.67
CA LEU A 274 -8.46 -12.79 -3.99
C LEU A 274 -9.64 -13.79 -3.93
N LYS A 275 -9.38 -15.05 -3.59
CA LYS A 275 -10.40 -16.11 -3.46
C LYS A 275 -10.61 -16.49 -1.97
#